data_1971d3c33b6280044d79da51f6830075
#
_entry.id   1971d3c33b6280044d79da51f6830075
#
_cell.length_a   1.000
_cell.length_b   1.000
_cell.length_c   1.000
_cell.angle_alpha   90.00
_cell.angle_beta   90.00
_cell.angle_gamma   90.00
#
_symmetry.space_group_name_H-M   'P 1'
#
loop_
_entity.id
_entity.type
_entity.pdbx_description
1 polymer ?
#
loop_
_entity_poly.entity_id
_entity_poly.type
_entity_poly.pdbx_seq_one_letter_code
_entity_poly.pdbx_strand_id
1 'polypeptide(L)'
;MPELPEVETVARTLAPQVCGRRIVGITVLNAGTWQGGTAADEVKSLTPRIRGISRRGKLLLLHFGEGGPDASGYEEEISVPTSAEQWPLFYSASGMEQGRLELEGEKPETVTGLAFHLRMTGRLFVWPQGTAPGTHTRVIFDLDDGRRLFFDDTRKFGQVRALCGRELDKWNFWRELGPEPLEMIPEAFASRFSSRKAVKALLLDQSVLAGVGNIYADESLFRAGIRPGSRGCDIAPERLRSLHKALTDVLLLSIRECGSSIRDYRTARGDVGAFQNSFFVYGRAGELCRTCGTRLESARVAGRATVFCPKCQQD
;
A
#
# COMPACT_ATOMS: atom_id res chain seq x y z
N MET A 1 -1.00 10.64 0.34
CA MET A 1 -0.15 9.59 -0.26
C MET A 1 -0.77 8.27 0.11
N PRO A 2 -1.07 7.40 -0.83
CA PRO A 2 -1.52 6.06 -0.51
C PRO A 2 -0.49 5.35 0.40
N GLU A 3 -0.97 4.84 1.54
CA GLU A 3 -0.24 4.05 2.50
C GLU A 3 -0.74 2.59 2.41
N LEU A 4 -0.39 1.72 3.33
CA LEU A 4 -0.75 0.30 3.29
C LEU A 4 -2.25 0.07 3.02
N PRO A 5 -3.22 0.67 3.76
CA PRO A 5 -4.63 0.40 3.55
C PRO A 5 -5.16 0.87 2.20
N GLU A 6 -4.67 2.01 1.70
CA GLU A 6 -5.07 2.52 0.39
C GLU A 6 -4.58 1.61 -0.74
N VAL A 7 -3.32 1.14 -0.65
CA VAL A 7 -2.75 0.23 -1.67
C VAL A 7 -3.46 -1.13 -1.62
N GLU A 8 -3.80 -1.62 -0.44
CA GLU A 8 -4.57 -2.84 -0.24
C GLU A 8 -5.96 -2.73 -0.88
N THR A 9 -6.64 -1.62 -0.64
CA THR A 9 -7.96 -1.36 -1.23
C THR A 9 -7.87 -1.29 -2.76
N VAL A 10 -6.81 -0.66 -3.31
CA VAL A 10 -6.60 -0.65 -4.76
C VAL A 10 -6.37 -2.07 -5.28
N ALA A 11 -5.56 -2.90 -4.61
CA ALA A 11 -5.33 -4.29 -5.02
C ALA A 11 -6.66 -5.07 -5.08
N ARG A 12 -7.46 -5.00 -4.02
CA ARG A 12 -8.76 -5.67 -3.91
C ARG A 12 -9.76 -5.21 -4.96
N THR A 13 -9.85 -3.91 -5.23
CA THR A 13 -10.82 -3.34 -6.18
C THR A 13 -10.37 -3.42 -7.64
N LEU A 14 -9.08 -3.59 -7.89
CA LEU A 14 -8.50 -3.76 -9.22
C LEU A 14 -8.57 -5.23 -9.69
N ALA A 15 -8.32 -6.18 -8.77
CA ALA A 15 -8.21 -7.59 -9.11
C ALA A 15 -9.41 -8.14 -9.91
N PRO A 16 -10.68 -7.88 -9.54
CA PRO A 16 -11.85 -8.34 -10.32
C PRO A 16 -11.89 -7.80 -11.74
N GLN A 17 -11.21 -6.70 -12.00
CA GLN A 17 -11.24 -6.03 -13.29
C GLN A 17 -10.16 -6.53 -14.25
N VAL A 18 -9.02 -7.04 -13.76
CA VAL A 18 -7.87 -7.36 -14.59
C VAL A 18 -7.35 -8.80 -14.47
N CYS A 19 -7.65 -9.52 -13.38
CA CYS A 19 -7.20 -10.91 -13.24
C CYS A 19 -7.80 -11.80 -14.32
N GLY A 20 -7.01 -12.74 -14.85
CA GLY A 20 -7.40 -13.58 -15.98
C GLY A 20 -7.18 -12.93 -17.36
N ARG A 21 -6.95 -11.62 -17.45
CA ARG A 21 -6.72 -10.91 -18.70
C ARG A 21 -5.24 -10.96 -19.11
N ARG A 22 -5.00 -10.83 -20.42
CA ARG A 22 -3.64 -10.67 -20.98
C ARG A 22 -3.34 -9.20 -21.26
N ILE A 23 -2.10 -8.79 -21.02
CA ILE A 23 -1.60 -7.50 -21.46
C ILE A 23 -1.11 -7.66 -22.90
N VAL A 24 -1.83 -7.05 -23.85
CA VAL A 24 -1.51 -7.12 -25.29
C VAL A 24 -0.83 -5.86 -25.81
N GLY A 25 -0.83 -4.79 -25.03
CA GLY A 25 -0.17 -3.53 -25.34
C GLY A 25 0.33 -2.80 -24.11
N ILE A 26 1.47 -2.10 -24.22
CA ILE A 26 1.97 -1.18 -23.20
C ILE A 26 2.42 0.09 -23.88
N THR A 27 1.86 1.23 -23.45
CA THR A 27 2.25 2.55 -23.93
C THR A 27 2.75 3.39 -22.77
N VAL A 28 4.02 3.76 -22.78
CA VAL A 28 4.64 4.62 -21.77
C VAL A 28 4.60 6.06 -22.24
N LEU A 29 3.72 6.88 -21.67
CA LEU A 29 3.56 8.30 -21.99
C LEU A 29 4.54 9.20 -21.22
N ASN A 30 5.10 8.71 -20.11
CA ASN A 30 6.14 9.39 -19.34
C ASN A 30 7.26 8.42 -19.00
N ALA A 31 8.41 8.56 -19.66
CA ALA A 31 9.55 7.66 -19.49
C ALA A 31 10.04 7.56 -18.03
N GLY A 32 9.96 8.64 -17.25
CA GLY A 32 10.36 8.65 -15.84
C GLY A 32 9.45 7.79 -14.92
N THR A 33 8.28 7.36 -15.41
CA THR A 33 7.38 6.49 -14.66
C THR A 33 7.79 5.01 -14.78
N TRP A 34 8.31 4.59 -15.92
CA TRP A 34 8.83 3.23 -16.11
C TRP A 34 10.26 3.14 -15.59
N GLN A 35 10.52 2.25 -14.66
CA GLN A 35 11.80 2.15 -13.94
C GLN A 35 12.41 0.75 -14.07
N GLY A 36 13.73 0.66 -13.92
CA GLY A 36 14.48 -0.61 -14.03
C GLY A 36 15.07 -0.83 -15.40
N GLY A 37 15.77 -1.96 -15.56
CA GLY A 37 16.47 -2.32 -16.79
C GLY A 37 15.62 -3.09 -17.80
N THR A 38 14.49 -3.67 -17.38
CA THR A 38 13.58 -4.41 -18.26
C THR A 38 12.63 -3.42 -18.96
N ALA A 39 12.70 -3.35 -20.27
CA ALA A 39 11.89 -2.41 -21.05
C ALA A 39 10.40 -2.81 -21.10
N ALA A 40 9.52 -1.83 -21.30
CA ALA A 40 8.09 -2.08 -21.46
C ALA A 40 7.78 -2.99 -22.68
N ASP A 41 8.54 -2.84 -23.77
CA ASP A 41 8.40 -3.68 -24.96
C ASP A 41 8.81 -5.14 -24.73
N GLU A 42 9.79 -5.40 -23.85
CA GLU A 42 10.12 -6.77 -23.42
C GLU A 42 8.92 -7.41 -22.71
N VAL A 43 8.31 -6.69 -21.75
CA VAL A 43 7.12 -7.18 -21.02
C VAL A 43 5.95 -7.38 -21.99
N LYS A 44 5.71 -6.44 -22.88
CA LYS A 44 4.65 -6.52 -23.89
C LYS A 44 4.82 -7.74 -24.82
N SER A 45 6.05 -8.05 -25.24
CA SER A 45 6.32 -9.17 -26.16
C SER A 45 5.94 -10.54 -25.57
N LEU A 46 5.88 -10.66 -24.23
CA LEU A 46 5.45 -11.86 -23.53
C LEU A 46 3.93 -12.08 -23.59
N THR A 47 3.15 -11.03 -23.91
CA THR A 47 1.67 -11.02 -23.80
C THR A 47 1.18 -11.69 -22.51
N PRO A 48 1.68 -11.23 -21.34
CA PRO A 48 1.53 -11.99 -20.11
C PRO A 48 0.10 -12.01 -19.61
N ARG A 49 -0.34 -13.15 -19.07
CA ARG A 49 -1.62 -13.26 -18.37
C ARG A 49 -1.49 -12.79 -16.94
N ILE A 50 -2.39 -11.94 -16.47
CA ILE A 50 -2.47 -11.49 -15.08
C ILE A 50 -3.09 -12.61 -14.26
N ARG A 51 -2.27 -13.30 -13.45
CA ARG A 51 -2.71 -14.36 -12.54
C ARG A 51 -3.39 -13.79 -11.30
N GLY A 52 -2.88 -12.68 -10.77
CA GLY A 52 -3.43 -12.09 -9.57
C GLY A 52 -2.69 -10.84 -9.14
N ILE A 53 -3.16 -10.26 -8.04
CA ILE A 53 -2.62 -9.04 -7.43
C ILE A 53 -2.33 -9.29 -5.95
N SER A 54 -1.23 -8.76 -5.46
CA SER A 54 -0.92 -8.68 -4.04
C SER A 54 -0.34 -7.33 -3.68
N ARG A 55 -0.03 -7.14 -2.42
CA ARG A 55 0.62 -5.93 -1.90
C ARG A 55 1.85 -6.28 -1.07
N ARG A 56 2.89 -5.44 -1.15
CA ARG A 56 4.01 -5.44 -0.21
C ARG A 56 4.35 -4.00 0.19
N GLY A 57 4.12 -3.65 1.45
CA GLY A 57 4.27 -2.28 1.94
C GLY A 57 3.34 -1.31 1.20
N LYS A 58 3.93 -0.39 0.46
CA LYS A 58 3.20 0.59 -0.39
C LYS A 58 3.30 0.26 -1.88
N LEU A 59 3.70 -0.97 -2.21
CA LEU A 59 3.75 -1.48 -3.56
C LEU A 59 2.53 -2.35 -3.84
N LEU A 60 1.88 -2.10 -4.96
CA LEU A 60 0.93 -3.03 -5.57
C LEU A 60 1.70 -3.93 -6.53
N LEU A 61 1.50 -5.23 -6.44
CA LEU A 61 2.19 -6.25 -7.22
C LEU A 61 1.17 -6.96 -8.10
N LEU A 62 1.37 -6.88 -9.42
CA LEU A 62 0.58 -7.56 -10.42
C LEU A 62 1.40 -8.75 -10.90
N HIS A 63 0.91 -9.96 -10.69
CA HIS A 63 1.61 -11.21 -10.96
C HIS A 63 1.20 -11.81 -12.28
N PHE A 64 2.18 -12.32 -13.03
CA PHE A 64 1.98 -13.03 -14.28
C PHE A 64 2.05 -14.54 -14.06
N GLY A 65 1.36 -15.29 -14.91
CA GLY A 65 1.41 -16.76 -14.92
C GLY A 65 0.29 -17.35 -15.76
N GLU A 66 0.50 -18.61 -16.17
CA GLU A 66 -0.52 -19.41 -16.83
C GLU A 66 -1.32 -20.15 -15.73
N GLY A 67 -2.63 -20.28 -15.94
CA GLY A 67 -3.54 -20.95 -15.00
C GLY A 67 -4.34 -19.98 -14.15
N GLY A 68 -5.53 -20.36 -13.85
CA GLY A 68 -6.59 -19.60 -13.17
C GLY A 68 -7.87 -19.61 -14.01
N PRO A 69 -9.05 -19.61 -13.37
CA PRO A 69 -10.32 -19.56 -14.08
C PRO A 69 -10.39 -18.30 -14.93
N ASP A 70 -11.11 -18.39 -16.03
CA ASP A 70 -11.45 -17.24 -16.86
C ASP A 70 -12.26 -16.25 -16.00
N ALA A 71 -12.05 -14.95 -16.22
CA ALA A 71 -12.64 -13.88 -15.40
C ALA A 71 -14.18 -13.80 -15.42
N SER A 72 -14.85 -14.77 -16.03
CA SER A 72 -16.31 -14.84 -16.15
C SER A 72 -17.05 -15.20 -14.85
N GLY A 73 -16.35 -15.53 -13.78
CA GLY A 73 -16.92 -15.96 -12.49
C GLY A 73 -16.56 -15.11 -11.28
N TYR A 74 -16.04 -13.89 -11.47
CA TYR A 74 -15.68 -13.02 -10.36
C TYR A 74 -16.94 -12.51 -9.64
N GLU A 75 -17.06 -12.82 -8.35
CA GLU A 75 -18.04 -12.12 -7.50
C GLU A 75 -17.62 -10.63 -7.40
N GLU A 76 -18.58 -9.72 -7.55
CA GLU A 76 -18.34 -8.27 -7.57
C GLU A 76 -17.72 -7.73 -6.28
N GLU A 77 -17.79 -8.46 -5.18
CA GLU A 77 -17.24 -8.07 -3.88
C GLU A 77 -16.26 -9.11 -3.34
N ILE A 78 -14.98 -8.78 -3.36
CA ILE A 78 -13.99 -9.50 -2.56
C ILE A 78 -14.18 -9.09 -1.09
N SER A 79 -14.38 -10.07 -0.21
CA SER A 79 -14.57 -9.85 1.22
C SER A 79 -13.42 -9.04 1.82
N VAL A 80 -13.74 -8.18 2.79
CA VAL A 80 -12.74 -7.42 3.52
C VAL A 80 -12.16 -8.28 4.63
N PRO A 81 -10.82 -8.42 4.75
CA PRO A 81 -10.24 -9.17 5.84
C PRO A 81 -10.59 -8.53 7.19
N THR A 82 -11.00 -9.36 8.14
CA THR A 82 -11.49 -8.93 9.46
C THR A 82 -10.45 -9.07 10.56
N SER A 83 -9.40 -9.87 10.33
CA SER A 83 -8.32 -10.09 11.29
C SER A 83 -6.95 -10.10 10.62
N ALA A 84 -5.90 -9.88 11.41
CA ALA A 84 -4.52 -9.96 10.95
C ALA A 84 -4.07 -11.39 10.60
N GLU A 85 -4.76 -12.42 11.11
CA GLU A 85 -4.47 -13.82 10.83
C GLU A 85 -4.74 -14.22 9.38
N GLN A 86 -5.50 -13.40 8.64
CA GLN A 86 -5.79 -13.62 7.22
C GLN A 86 -4.67 -13.13 6.29
N TRP A 87 -3.64 -12.47 6.81
CA TRP A 87 -2.54 -11.92 6.01
C TRP A 87 -1.39 -12.93 5.83
N PRO A 88 -0.60 -12.83 4.74
CA PRO A 88 -0.75 -11.95 3.58
C PRO A 88 -1.88 -12.40 2.63
N LEU A 89 -2.35 -11.47 1.78
CA LEU A 89 -3.45 -11.69 0.85
C LEU A 89 -2.97 -11.66 -0.60
N PHE A 90 -3.53 -12.58 -1.38
CA PHE A 90 -3.39 -12.65 -2.82
C PHE A 90 -4.78 -12.67 -3.46
N TYR A 91 -5.00 -11.80 -4.42
CA TYR A 91 -6.25 -11.67 -5.14
C TYR A 91 -6.09 -12.26 -6.54
N SER A 92 -6.75 -13.37 -6.81
CA SER A 92 -6.75 -14.06 -8.09
C SER A 92 -8.12 -13.98 -8.78
N ALA A 93 -8.25 -14.58 -9.95
CA ALA A 93 -9.54 -14.72 -10.61
C ALA A 93 -10.52 -15.64 -9.85
N SER A 94 -10.06 -16.49 -8.93
CA SER A 94 -10.89 -17.34 -8.06
C SER A 94 -11.30 -16.67 -6.75
N GLY A 95 -10.87 -15.43 -6.49
CA GLY A 95 -11.19 -14.71 -5.27
C GLY A 95 -9.96 -14.35 -4.43
N MET A 96 -10.16 -14.20 -3.13
CA MET A 96 -9.12 -13.90 -2.16
C MET A 96 -8.54 -15.18 -1.59
N GLU A 97 -7.24 -15.34 -1.67
CA GLU A 97 -6.48 -16.45 -1.11
C GLU A 97 -5.51 -15.95 -0.04
N GLN A 98 -5.33 -16.72 1.04
CA GLN A 98 -4.27 -16.45 1.99
C GLN A 98 -2.97 -17.01 1.42
N GLY A 99 -1.95 -16.17 1.31
CA GLY A 99 -0.62 -16.59 0.86
C GLY A 99 0.13 -15.46 0.17
N ARG A 100 1.44 -15.68 0.08
CA ARG A 100 2.33 -14.82 -0.68
C ARG A 100 2.84 -15.62 -1.87
N LEU A 101 2.66 -15.11 -3.09
CA LEU A 101 3.37 -15.68 -4.22
C LEU A 101 4.87 -15.51 -3.97
N GLU A 102 5.57 -16.64 -3.84
CA GLU A 102 7.02 -16.64 -3.77
C GLU A 102 7.55 -16.19 -5.13
N LEU A 103 8.26 -15.06 -5.10
CA LEU A 103 9.05 -14.61 -6.25
C LEU A 103 10.41 -15.33 -6.30
N GLU A 104 10.62 -16.27 -5.35
CA GLU A 104 11.86 -17.04 -5.19
C GLU A 104 11.81 -18.33 -6.03
N GLY A 105 12.86 -18.59 -6.77
CA GLY A 105 13.05 -19.83 -7.51
C GLY A 105 12.86 -19.77 -9.02
N GLU A 106 12.38 -18.64 -9.57
CA GLU A 106 12.29 -18.47 -11.01
C GLU A 106 13.64 -18.03 -11.62
N LYS A 107 13.85 -18.38 -12.90
CA LYS A 107 15.06 -17.97 -13.62
C LYS A 107 15.26 -16.46 -13.50
N PRO A 108 16.46 -15.96 -13.19
CA PRO A 108 16.71 -14.54 -12.92
C PRO A 108 16.19 -13.56 -13.97
N GLU A 109 16.01 -14.04 -15.20
CA GLU A 109 15.59 -13.23 -16.36
C GLU A 109 14.08 -13.31 -16.65
N THR A 110 13.34 -14.21 -15.99
CA THR A 110 11.91 -14.36 -16.22
C THR A 110 11.15 -13.19 -15.58
N VAL A 111 10.35 -12.49 -16.39
CA VAL A 111 9.44 -11.44 -15.88
C VAL A 111 8.20 -12.11 -15.30
N THR A 112 8.01 -11.98 -13.99
CA THR A 112 6.93 -12.61 -13.22
C THR A 112 5.80 -11.67 -12.87
N GLY A 113 5.95 -10.37 -13.19
CA GLY A 113 4.91 -9.38 -12.89
C GLY A 113 5.36 -7.94 -13.05
N LEU A 114 4.53 -7.04 -12.50
CA LEU A 114 4.79 -5.61 -12.39
C LEU A 114 4.59 -5.13 -10.96
N ALA A 115 5.49 -4.26 -10.48
CA ALA A 115 5.32 -3.52 -9.25
C ALA A 115 4.92 -2.07 -9.56
N PHE A 116 3.90 -1.57 -8.87
CA PHE A 116 3.45 -0.19 -8.92
C PHE A 116 3.68 0.48 -7.58
N HIS A 117 4.42 1.58 -7.57
CA HIS A 117 4.50 2.46 -6.42
C HIS A 117 3.67 3.71 -6.69
N LEU A 118 2.52 3.84 -6.05
CA LEU A 118 1.58 4.94 -6.30
C LEU A 118 2.11 6.30 -5.83
N ARG A 119 3.08 6.33 -4.92
CA ARG A 119 3.64 7.55 -4.33
C ARG A 119 2.53 8.45 -3.77
N MET A 120 2.42 9.69 -4.24
CA MET A 120 1.50 10.67 -3.64
C MET A 120 0.16 10.78 -4.37
N THR A 121 0.16 10.64 -5.69
CA THR A 121 -1.01 10.91 -6.54
C THR A 121 -1.23 9.83 -7.61
N GLY A 122 -0.48 8.74 -7.56
CA GLY A 122 -0.65 7.60 -8.48
C GLY A 122 -1.99 6.90 -8.25
N ARG A 123 -2.66 6.55 -9.34
CA ARG A 123 -3.95 5.88 -9.36
C ARG A 123 -4.00 4.87 -10.50
N LEU A 124 -4.75 3.79 -10.30
CA LEU A 124 -4.97 2.76 -11.30
C LEU A 124 -6.48 2.67 -11.58
N PHE A 125 -6.86 2.78 -12.86
CA PHE A 125 -8.24 2.68 -13.32
C PHE A 125 -8.32 1.81 -14.56
N VAL A 126 -9.38 1.02 -14.65
CA VAL A 126 -9.73 0.28 -15.87
C VAL A 126 -10.81 1.03 -16.63
N TRP A 127 -10.54 1.32 -17.88
CA TRP A 127 -11.41 2.08 -18.77
C TRP A 127 -11.87 1.24 -19.97
N PRO A 128 -13.07 1.52 -20.55
CA PRO A 128 -13.50 0.92 -21.79
C PRO A 128 -12.53 1.17 -22.95
N GLN A 129 -12.62 0.32 -23.98
CA GLN A 129 -11.89 0.51 -25.22
C GLN A 129 -12.17 1.91 -25.83
N GLY A 130 -11.15 2.52 -26.41
CA GLY A 130 -11.28 3.84 -27.05
C GLY A 130 -11.26 5.02 -26.08
N THR A 131 -11.23 4.80 -24.76
CA THR A 131 -11.04 5.90 -23.81
C THR A 131 -9.70 6.60 -24.06
N ALA A 132 -9.74 7.91 -24.32
CA ALA A 132 -8.54 8.71 -24.54
C ALA A 132 -7.77 8.89 -23.21
N PRO A 133 -6.43 8.88 -23.25
CA PRO A 133 -5.63 9.16 -22.07
C PRO A 133 -5.84 10.61 -21.61
N GLY A 134 -5.94 10.81 -20.29
CA GLY A 134 -5.97 12.14 -19.68
C GLY A 134 -4.57 12.78 -19.61
N THR A 135 -4.51 14.06 -19.26
CA THR A 135 -3.25 14.82 -19.07
C THR A 135 -2.33 14.23 -18.02
N HIS A 136 -2.87 13.42 -17.13
CA HIS A 136 -2.14 12.79 -16.03
C HIS A 136 -1.86 11.30 -16.23
N THR A 137 -2.30 10.70 -17.32
CA THR A 137 -1.99 9.31 -17.68
C THR A 137 -0.50 9.18 -18.01
N ARG A 138 0.16 8.21 -17.39
CA ARG A 138 1.62 7.98 -17.50
C ARG A 138 1.97 6.69 -18.22
N VAL A 139 1.17 5.64 -17.97
CA VAL A 139 1.32 4.35 -18.65
C VAL A 139 -0.08 3.79 -18.91
N ILE A 140 -0.23 3.17 -20.08
CA ILE A 140 -1.45 2.47 -20.51
C ILE A 140 -1.09 1.02 -20.77
N PHE A 141 -1.91 0.11 -20.24
CA PHE A 141 -1.84 -1.31 -20.55
C PHE A 141 -3.13 -1.69 -21.29
N ASP A 142 -3.02 -2.10 -22.54
CA ASP A 142 -4.13 -2.62 -23.32
C ASP A 142 -4.38 -4.07 -22.92
N LEU A 143 -5.62 -4.41 -22.59
CA LEU A 143 -6.05 -5.76 -22.20
C LEU A 143 -6.67 -6.51 -23.39
N ASP A 144 -6.64 -7.84 -23.36
CA ASP A 144 -7.14 -8.72 -24.43
C ASP A 144 -8.67 -8.65 -24.65
N ASP A 145 -9.40 -8.10 -23.70
CA ASP A 145 -10.85 -7.85 -23.81
C ASP A 145 -11.19 -6.44 -24.35
N GLY A 146 -10.19 -5.69 -24.79
CA GLY A 146 -10.33 -4.34 -25.33
C GLY A 146 -10.35 -3.24 -24.28
N ARG A 147 -10.45 -3.54 -23.00
CA ARG A 147 -10.33 -2.53 -21.93
C ARG A 147 -8.88 -2.08 -21.76
N ARG A 148 -8.69 -0.99 -21.04
CA ARG A 148 -7.39 -0.39 -20.77
C ARG A 148 -7.18 -0.13 -19.29
N LEU A 149 -6.05 -0.57 -18.74
CA LEU A 149 -5.60 -0.19 -17.42
C LEU A 149 -4.71 1.06 -17.54
N PHE A 150 -5.14 2.17 -16.96
CA PHE A 150 -4.39 3.42 -16.91
C PHE A 150 -3.70 3.59 -15.58
N PHE A 151 -2.42 3.96 -15.63
CA PHE A 151 -1.70 4.48 -14.48
C PHE A 151 -1.63 6.00 -14.59
N ASP A 152 -2.47 6.67 -13.83
CA ASP A 152 -2.53 8.14 -13.75
C ASP A 152 -1.68 8.64 -12.58
N ASP A 153 -0.92 9.72 -12.78
CA ASP A 153 -0.21 10.39 -11.69
C ASP A 153 0.02 11.87 -11.99
N THR A 154 -0.63 12.73 -11.26
CA THR A 154 -0.53 14.19 -11.41
C THR A 154 0.88 14.70 -11.15
N ARG A 155 1.57 14.17 -10.14
CA ARG A 155 2.89 14.64 -9.70
C ARG A 155 4.07 13.97 -10.38
N LYS A 156 3.85 12.92 -11.18
CA LYS A 156 4.88 12.15 -11.89
C LYS A 156 5.93 11.47 -10.98
N PHE A 157 5.57 11.16 -9.75
CA PHE A 157 6.45 10.47 -8.79
C PHE A 157 6.19 8.96 -8.74
N GLY A 158 5.03 8.54 -9.23
CA GLY A 158 4.63 7.14 -9.31
C GLY A 158 5.57 6.36 -10.24
N GLN A 159 5.74 5.09 -9.94
CA GLN A 159 6.68 4.23 -10.64
C GLN A 159 6.05 2.89 -10.98
N VAL A 160 6.39 2.38 -12.14
CA VAL A 160 6.11 1.02 -12.60
C VAL A 160 7.44 0.34 -12.87
N ARG A 161 7.58 -0.91 -12.41
CA ARG A 161 8.80 -1.71 -12.60
C ARG A 161 8.43 -3.16 -12.90
N ALA A 162 9.12 -3.77 -13.85
CA ALA A 162 9.01 -5.21 -14.05
C ALA A 162 9.57 -5.99 -12.87
N LEU A 163 8.89 -7.07 -12.48
CA LEU A 163 9.34 -8.01 -11.45
C LEU A 163 10.06 -9.16 -12.16
N CYS A 164 11.38 -9.25 -11.98
CA CYS A 164 12.20 -10.41 -12.29
C CYS A 164 13.35 -10.45 -11.29
N GLY A 165 13.96 -11.61 -11.07
CA GLY A 165 15.04 -11.76 -10.08
C GLY A 165 16.15 -10.74 -10.26
N ARG A 166 16.61 -10.54 -11.50
CA ARG A 166 17.65 -9.55 -11.85
C ARG A 166 17.32 -8.11 -11.43
N GLU A 167 16.05 -7.70 -11.56
CA GLU A 167 15.61 -6.36 -11.20
C GLU A 167 15.38 -6.20 -9.69
N LEU A 168 14.86 -7.22 -9.04
CA LEU A 168 14.65 -7.24 -7.59
C LEU A 168 15.98 -7.15 -6.82
N ASP A 169 16.99 -7.88 -7.27
CA ASP A 169 18.33 -7.86 -6.67
C ASP A 169 19.00 -6.48 -6.73
N LYS A 170 18.70 -5.69 -7.75
CA LYS A 170 19.24 -4.32 -7.93
C LYS A 170 18.36 -3.26 -7.27
N TRP A 171 17.17 -3.57 -6.85
CA TRP A 171 16.24 -2.60 -6.30
C TRP A 171 16.40 -2.46 -4.78
N ASN A 172 17.24 -1.54 -4.32
CA ASN A 172 17.51 -1.31 -2.91
C ASN A 172 16.25 -1.14 -2.07
N PHE A 173 15.26 -0.39 -2.57
CA PHE A 173 13.98 -0.22 -1.86
C PHE A 173 13.29 -1.57 -1.55
N TRP A 174 13.28 -2.51 -2.51
CA TRP A 174 12.71 -3.85 -2.31
C TRP A 174 13.50 -4.66 -1.29
N ARG A 175 14.82 -4.66 -1.40
CA ARG A 175 15.73 -5.43 -0.54
C ARG A 175 15.73 -4.96 0.92
N GLU A 176 15.60 -3.64 1.11
CA GLU A 176 15.63 -3.01 2.43
C GLU A 176 14.24 -2.91 3.07
N LEU A 177 13.17 -3.30 2.35
CA LEU A 177 11.80 -3.18 2.85
C LEU A 177 11.61 -4.10 4.07
N GLY A 178 11.21 -3.50 5.18
CA GLY A 178 10.96 -4.18 6.44
C GLY A 178 9.75 -5.14 6.39
N PRO A 179 9.46 -5.81 7.51
CA PRO A 179 8.31 -6.68 7.63
C PRO A 179 6.98 -5.91 7.58
N GLU A 180 5.93 -6.63 7.21
CA GLU A 180 4.55 -6.15 7.21
C GLU A 180 4.01 -6.12 8.65
N PRO A 181 3.48 -4.99 9.13
CA PRO A 181 2.98 -4.90 10.50
C PRO A 181 1.82 -5.87 10.80
N LEU A 182 1.01 -6.22 9.79
CA LEU A 182 -0.11 -7.16 9.93
C LEU A 182 0.31 -8.64 10.00
N GLU A 183 1.56 -8.95 9.63
CA GLU A 183 2.12 -10.32 9.68
C GLU A 183 3.02 -10.55 10.90
N MET A 184 3.22 -9.52 11.72
CA MET A 184 4.16 -9.60 12.85
C MET A 184 3.46 -10.04 14.14
N ILE A 185 4.17 -10.83 14.94
CA ILE A 185 3.80 -11.03 16.35
C ILE A 185 4.25 -9.82 17.19
N PRO A 186 3.57 -9.52 18.31
CA PRO A 186 3.86 -8.33 19.13
C PRO A 186 5.31 -8.22 19.61
N GLU A 187 5.97 -9.34 19.90
CA GLU A 187 7.36 -9.41 20.36
C GLU A 187 8.35 -9.02 19.26
N ALA A 188 8.14 -9.53 18.05
CA ALA A 188 8.95 -9.18 16.88
C ALA A 188 8.76 -7.71 16.49
N PHE A 189 7.53 -7.17 16.65
CA PHE A 189 7.28 -5.74 16.48
C PHE A 189 8.05 -4.93 17.50
N ALA A 190 7.93 -5.24 18.81
CA ALA A 190 8.58 -4.49 19.88
C ALA A 190 10.10 -4.44 19.71
N SER A 191 10.73 -5.52 19.26
CA SER A 191 12.19 -5.58 19.04
C SER A 191 12.71 -4.59 18.00
N ARG A 192 11.84 -4.08 17.10
CA ARG A 192 12.20 -3.08 16.09
C ARG A 192 12.41 -1.67 16.65
N PHE A 193 11.99 -1.42 17.89
CA PHE A 193 12.01 -0.09 18.50
C PHE A 193 13.18 0.14 19.47
N SER A 194 14.27 -0.60 19.36
CA SER A 194 15.45 -0.48 20.23
C SER A 194 16.31 0.77 19.97
N SER A 195 15.98 1.60 18.99
CA SER A 195 16.74 2.78 18.60
C SER A 195 16.39 4.02 19.43
N ARG A 196 17.35 4.96 19.58
CA ARG A 196 17.13 6.29 20.17
C ARG A 196 16.33 7.25 19.27
N LYS A 197 15.97 6.86 18.04
CA LYS A 197 15.10 7.65 17.18
C LYS A 197 13.71 7.78 17.82
N ALA A 198 12.99 8.87 17.49
CA ALA A 198 11.61 9.04 17.88
C ALA A 198 10.75 7.85 17.38
N VAL A 199 9.82 7.36 18.19
CA VAL A 199 8.96 6.22 17.86
C VAL A 199 8.19 6.45 16.55
N LYS A 200 7.71 7.67 16.30
CA LYS A 200 7.09 8.01 15.02
C LYS A 200 8.07 7.91 13.85
N ALA A 201 9.34 8.28 14.03
CA ALA A 201 10.35 8.13 12.99
C ALA A 201 10.58 6.66 12.62
N LEU A 202 10.57 5.78 13.61
CA LEU A 202 10.69 4.32 13.41
C LEU A 202 9.46 3.75 12.71
N LEU A 203 8.25 4.16 13.07
CA LEU A 203 7.02 3.77 12.36
C LEU A 203 7.02 4.19 10.88
N LEU A 204 7.61 5.33 10.55
CA LEU A 204 7.66 5.85 9.18
C LEU A 204 8.80 5.27 8.33
N ASP A 205 9.78 4.65 8.95
CA ASP A 205 10.95 4.06 8.30
C ASP A 205 10.56 2.72 7.67
N GLN A 206 10.52 2.70 6.33
CA GLN A 206 10.06 1.53 5.58
C GLN A 206 10.98 0.31 5.73
N SER A 207 12.21 0.48 6.22
CA SER A 207 13.12 -0.61 6.57
C SER A 207 12.83 -1.21 7.96
N VAL A 208 12.16 -0.45 8.83
CA VAL A 208 11.69 -0.91 10.14
C VAL A 208 10.33 -1.59 10.00
N LEU A 209 9.37 -0.93 9.34
CA LEU A 209 8.01 -1.43 9.10
C LEU A 209 7.53 -1.02 7.70
N ALA A 210 7.15 -1.99 6.89
CA ALA A 210 6.62 -1.72 5.56
C ALA A 210 5.20 -1.14 5.63
N GLY A 211 4.90 -0.19 4.76
CA GLY A 211 3.53 0.28 4.52
C GLY A 211 3.01 1.39 5.43
N VAL A 212 3.54 1.56 6.64
CA VAL A 212 3.09 2.61 7.57
C VAL A 212 3.52 3.99 7.07
N GLY A 213 2.60 4.93 7.14
CA GLY A 213 2.87 6.33 6.81
C GLY A 213 2.30 7.29 7.87
N ASN A 214 2.17 8.57 7.51
CA ASN A 214 1.93 9.63 8.48
C ASN A 214 0.57 9.54 9.18
N ILE A 215 -0.46 9.13 8.45
CA ILE A 215 -1.83 8.98 8.98
C ILE A 215 -1.85 7.90 10.05
N TYR A 216 -1.38 6.72 9.69
CA TYR A 216 -1.47 5.54 10.55
C TYR A 216 -0.49 5.59 11.72
N ALA A 217 0.65 6.28 11.55
CA ALA A 217 1.57 6.55 12.65
C ALA A 217 0.93 7.46 13.72
N ASP A 218 0.29 8.58 13.34
CA ASP A 218 -0.34 9.49 14.30
C ASP A 218 -1.53 8.82 14.99
N GLU A 219 -2.42 8.17 14.24
CA GLU A 219 -3.62 7.51 14.76
C GLU A 219 -3.29 6.34 15.69
N SER A 220 -2.30 5.51 15.35
CA SER A 220 -1.89 4.38 16.19
C SER A 220 -1.20 4.84 17.48
N LEU A 221 -0.33 5.84 17.41
CA LEU A 221 0.32 6.43 18.59
C LEU A 221 -0.68 7.07 19.53
N PHE A 222 -1.71 7.74 19.01
CA PHE A 222 -2.79 8.27 19.83
C PHE A 222 -3.53 7.16 20.56
N ARG A 223 -3.95 6.10 19.85
CA ARG A 223 -4.67 4.96 20.46
C ARG A 223 -3.84 4.21 21.48
N ALA A 224 -2.51 4.12 21.28
CA ALA A 224 -1.59 3.51 22.22
C ALA A 224 -1.22 4.44 23.41
N GLY A 225 -1.64 5.70 23.40
CA GLY A 225 -1.29 6.67 24.42
C GLY A 225 0.18 7.06 24.44
N ILE A 226 0.92 6.90 23.34
CA ILE A 226 2.37 7.14 23.25
C ILE A 226 2.64 8.46 22.55
N ARG A 227 3.53 9.30 23.15
CA ARG A 227 3.94 10.56 22.58
C ARG A 227 4.79 10.33 21.32
N PRO A 228 4.50 10.98 20.17
CA PRO A 228 5.22 10.71 18.91
C PRO A 228 6.72 10.95 18.94
N GLY A 229 7.18 11.83 19.84
CA GLY A 229 8.58 12.19 20.02
C GLY A 229 9.37 11.28 20.97
N SER A 230 8.72 10.41 21.73
CA SER A 230 9.39 9.49 22.67
C SER A 230 10.39 8.60 21.93
N ARG A 231 11.55 8.36 22.53
CA ARG A 231 12.56 7.48 21.90
C ARG A 231 12.10 6.04 21.95
N GLY A 232 12.27 5.30 20.86
CA GLY A 232 11.84 3.90 20.79
C GLY A 232 12.41 3.04 21.91
N CYS A 233 13.70 3.19 22.23
CA CYS A 233 14.40 2.44 23.27
C CYS A 233 13.93 2.75 24.70
N ASP A 234 13.25 3.88 24.93
CA ASP A 234 12.80 4.31 26.25
C ASP A 234 11.34 3.86 26.53
N ILE A 235 10.67 3.29 25.54
CA ILE A 235 9.29 2.81 25.66
C ILE A 235 9.31 1.36 26.17
N ALA A 236 8.57 1.12 27.26
CA ALA A 236 8.46 -0.23 27.83
C ALA A 236 7.90 -1.25 26.80
N PRO A 237 8.37 -2.49 26.79
CA PRO A 237 7.93 -3.52 25.84
C PRO A 237 6.41 -3.73 25.83
N GLU A 238 5.74 -3.62 26.96
CA GLU A 238 4.28 -3.73 27.10
C GLU A 238 3.55 -2.64 26.32
N ARG A 239 4.08 -1.40 26.37
CA ARG A 239 3.53 -0.28 25.60
C ARG A 239 3.78 -0.45 24.10
N LEU A 240 4.92 -1.03 23.69
CA LEU A 240 5.19 -1.36 22.30
C LEU A 240 4.26 -2.47 21.79
N ARG A 241 3.93 -3.48 22.60
CA ARG A 241 2.89 -4.47 22.28
C ARG A 241 1.52 -3.83 22.11
N SER A 242 1.17 -2.89 23.00
CA SER A 242 -0.07 -2.10 22.87
C SER A 242 -0.08 -1.24 21.61
N LEU A 243 1.08 -0.67 21.21
CA LEU A 243 1.22 0.06 19.95
C LEU A 243 1.03 -0.85 18.73
N HIS A 244 1.58 -2.06 18.77
CA HIS A 244 1.34 -3.05 17.71
C HIS A 244 -0.15 -3.34 17.53
N LYS A 245 -0.85 -3.63 18.64
CA LYS A 245 -2.29 -3.86 18.61
C LYS A 245 -3.04 -2.64 18.04
N ALA A 246 -2.73 -1.43 18.54
CA ALA A 246 -3.35 -0.20 18.07
C ALA A 246 -3.11 0.05 16.58
N LEU A 247 -1.89 -0.21 16.08
CA LEU A 247 -1.56 -0.08 14.67
C LEU A 247 -2.34 -1.10 13.83
N THR A 248 -2.38 -2.34 14.23
CA THR A 248 -3.15 -3.41 13.57
C THR A 248 -4.63 -3.05 13.48
N ASP A 249 -5.25 -2.63 14.60
CA ASP A 249 -6.65 -2.23 14.66
C ASP A 249 -6.96 -1.04 13.72
N VAL A 250 -6.07 -0.05 13.68
CA VAL A 250 -6.20 1.13 12.80
C VAL A 250 -6.08 0.75 11.33
N LEU A 251 -5.10 -0.08 10.98
CA LEU A 251 -4.90 -0.53 9.59
C LEU A 251 -6.10 -1.35 9.09
N LEU A 252 -6.57 -2.32 9.87
CA LEU A 252 -7.73 -3.15 9.53
C LEU A 252 -9.01 -2.32 9.42
N LEU A 253 -9.23 -1.37 10.34
CA LEU A 253 -10.38 -0.46 10.26
C LEU A 253 -10.32 0.36 8.96
N SER A 254 -9.15 0.92 8.64
CA SER A 254 -9.00 1.70 7.42
C SER A 254 -9.21 0.88 6.15
N ILE A 255 -8.76 -0.39 6.10
CA ILE A 255 -9.02 -1.28 4.97
C ILE A 255 -10.52 -1.54 4.82
N ARG A 256 -11.26 -1.74 5.92
CA ARG A 256 -12.72 -1.88 5.91
C ARG A 256 -13.43 -0.63 5.39
N GLU A 257 -12.93 0.55 5.76
CA GLU A 257 -13.44 1.86 5.31
C GLU A 257 -12.87 2.31 3.95
N CYS A 258 -12.25 1.42 3.19
CA CYS A 258 -11.67 1.65 1.86
C CYS A 258 -10.59 2.74 1.83
N GLY A 259 -9.83 2.92 2.93
CA GLY A 259 -8.76 3.90 3.04
C GLY A 259 -9.21 5.33 3.31
N SER A 260 -8.27 6.28 3.23
CA SER A 260 -8.50 7.71 3.51
C SER A 260 -8.44 8.55 2.25
N SER A 261 -9.55 9.14 1.85
CA SER A 261 -9.63 10.06 0.70
C SER A 261 -9.56 11.52 1.14
N ILE A 262 -8.40 11.95 1.67
CA ILE A 262 -8.20 13.35 2.10
C ILE A 262 -8.08 14.30 0.90
N ARG A 263 -7.47 13.85 -0.22
CA ARG A 263 -7.28 14.65 -1.44
C ARG A 263 -7.60 13.83 -2.70
N ASP A 264 -6.59 13.14 -3.23
CA ASP A 264 -6.62 12.58 -4.58
C ASP A 264 -6.84 11.06 -4.62
N TYR A 265 -6.78 10.39 -3.47
CA TYR A 265 -6.93 8.94 -3.42
C TYR A 265 -8.34 8.53 -3.84
N ARG A 266 -8.39 7.51 -4.70
CA ARG A 266 -9.60 6.79 -5.11
C ARG A 266 -9.28 5.30 -5.22
N THR A 267 -10.27 4.45 -5.02
CA THR A 267 -10.19 3.03 -5.32
C THR A 267 -10.02 2.81 -6.83
N ALA A 268 -9.72 1.60 -7.28
CA ALA A 268 -9.68 1.29 -8.71
C ALA A 268 -11.06 1.37 -9.40
N ARG A 269 -12.14 1.46 -8.63
CA ARG A 269 -13.51 1.73 -9.11
C ARG A 269 -13.86 3.23 -9.16
N GLY A 270 -13.00 4.09 -8.63
CA GLY A 270 -13.22 5.53 -8.54
C GLY A 270 -13.86 6.01 -7.23
N ASP A 271 -14.18 5.10 -6.31
CA ASP A 271 -14.85 5.43 -5.05
C ASP A 271 -13.93 6.16 -4.07
N VAL A 272 -14.52 6.87 -3.13
CA VAL A 272 -13.82 7.52 -2.02
C VAL A 272 -13.78 6.61 -0.80
N GLY A 273 -12.64 6.56 -0.11
CA GLY A 273 -12.56 5.94 1.20
C GLY A 273 -13.23 6.81 2.27
N ALA A 274 -13.53 6.22 3.42
CA ALA A 274 -14.25 6.85 4.52
C ALA A 274 -13.44 7.02 5.82
N PHE A 275 -12.25 6.44 5.92
CA PHE A 275 -11.46 6.41 7.16
C PHE A 275 -11.08 7.81 7.69
N GLN A 276 -11.02 8.86 6.84
CA GLN A 276 -10.82 10.24 7.30
C GLN A 276 -11.88 10.71 8.31
N ASN A 277 -13.07 10.14 8.31
CA ASN A 277 -14.14 10.46 9.26
C ASN A 277 -13.86 9.90 10.66
N SER A 278 -13.01 8.87 10.74
CA SER A 278 -12.63 8.15 11.96
C SER A 278 -11.36 8.69 12.63
N PHE A 279 -10.77 9.80 12.13
CA PHE A 279 -9.55 10.38 12.69
C PHE A 279 -9.74 10.94 14.09
N PHE A 280 -8.84 10.58 14.98
CA PHE A 280 -8.75 11.15 16.32
C PHE A 280 -7.83 12.36 16.40
N VAL A 281 -6.69 12.32 15.70
CA VAL A 281 -5.67 13.37 15.76
C VAL A 281 -5.20 13.86 14.39
N TYR A 282 -5.10 12.99 13.38
CA TYR A 282 -4.51 13.37 12.10
C TYR A 282 -5.28 14.52 11.42
N GLY A 283 -4.57 15.60 11.09
CA GLY A 283 -5.15 16.78 10.44
C GLY A 283 -5.98 17.70 11.35
N ARG A 284 -6.12 17.38 12.66
CA ARG A 284 -7.02 18.05 13.61
C ARG A 284 -6.27 18.97 14.60
N ALA A 285 -5.13 19.52 14.19
CA ALA A 285 -4.36 20.44 15.04
C ALA A 285 -5.22 21.63 15.51
N GLY A 286 -5.17 21.90 16.82
CA GLY A 286 -5.94 22.99 17.45
C GLY A 286 -7.39 22.64 17.79
N GLU A 287 -7.93 21.52 17.32
CA GLU A 287 -9.25 21.02 17.71
C GLU A 287 -9.22 20.38 19.11
N LEU A 288 -10.40 20.11 19.67
CA LEU A 288 -10.51 19.38 20.93
C LEU A 288 -10.34 17.88 20.73
N CYS A 289 -9.58 17.27 21.62
CA CYS A 289 -9.42 15.82 21.67
C CYS A 289 -10.77 15.15 21.96
N ARG A 290 -11.16 14.20 21.11
CA ARG A 290 -12.44 13.47 21.23
C ARG A 290 -12.53 12.61 22.51
N THR A 291 -11.39 12.30 23.13
CA THR A 291 -11.33 11.47 24.35
C THR A 291 -11.35 12.28 25.63
N CYS A 292 -10.58 13.39 25.71
CA CYS A 292 -10.38 14.10 26.99
C CYS A 292 -10.68 15.61 26.92
N GLY A 293 -11.10 16.14 25.77
CA GLY A 293 -11.42 17.56 25.60
C GLY A 293 -10.21 18.51 25.56
N THR A 294 -8.99 18.03 25.78
CA THR A 294 -7.78 18.86 25.72
C THR A 294 -7.51 19.28 24.27
N ARG A 295 -7.01 20.49 24.04
CA ARG A 295 -6.67 20.98 22.71
C ARG A 295 -5.50 20.16 22.12
N LEU A 296 -5.68 19.65 20.89
CA LEU A 296 -4.66 18.91 20.18
C LEU A 296 -3.50 19.84 19.76
N GLU A 297 -2.28 19.39 20.01
CA GLU A 297 -1.08 20.10 19.65
C GLU A 297 -0.47 19.58 18.33
N SER A 298 0.30 20.43 17.68
CA SER A 298 1.07 20.04 16.49
C SER A 298 2.56 20.22 16.72
N ALA A 299 3.33 19.29 16.17
CA ALA A 299 4.79 19.32 16.18
C ALA A 299 5.34 18.85 14.83
N ARG A 300 6.65 18.91 14.66
CA ARG A 300 7.35 18.29 13.53
C ARG A 300 8.22 17.16 14.06
N VAL A 301 7.92 15.92 13.70
CA VAL A 301 8.70 14.73 14.04
C VAL A 301 9.13 14.03 12.76
N ALA A 302 10.43 13.71 12.65
CA ALA A 302 11.03 13.10 11.44
C ALA A 302 10.69 13.87 10.14
N GLY A 303 10.64 15.20 10.20
CA GLY A 303 10.32 16.06 9.06
C GLY A 303 8.84 16.05 8.65
N ARG A 304 7.96 15.37 9.38
CA ARG A 304 6.52 15.27 9.10
C ARG A 304 5.70 16.06 10.11
N ALA A 305 4.64 16.70 9.63
CA ALA A 305 3.62 17.27 10.49
C ALA A 305 3.01 16.15 11.36
N THR A 306 2.88 16.41 12.64
CA THR A 306 2.45 15.46 13.66
C THR A 306 1.41 16.15 14.52
N VAL A 307 0.29 15.49 14.78
CA VAL A 307 -0.74 15.98 15.69
C VAL A 307 -0.92 14.96 16.81
N PHE A 308 -0.99 15.43 18.04
CA PHE A 308 -1.13 14.57 19.21
C PHE A 308 -1.91 15.26 20.34
N CYS A 309 -2.42 14.48 21.27
CA CYS A 309 -3.04 14.99 22.49
C CYS A 309 -2.00 15.02 23.63
N PRO A 310 -1.64 16.19 24.19
CA PRO A 310 -0.63 16.27 25.26
C PRO A 310 -1.06 15.61 26.56
N LYS A 311 -2.38 15.38 26.76
CA LYS A 311 -2.92 14.73 27.94
C LYS A 311 -3.04 13.20 27.77
N CYS A 312 -3.52 12.74 26.61
CA CYS A 312 -3.72 11.30 26.37
C CYS A 312 -2.42 10.56 26.02
N GLN A 313 -1.43 11.26 25.43
CA GLN A 313 -0.19 10.65 24.95
C GLN A 313 0.99 11.08 25.85
N GLN A 314 1.52 10.12 26.57
CA GLN A 314 2.61 10.30 27.55
C GLN A 314 3.90 9.64 27.03
N ASP A 315 5.06 10.06 27.59
CA ASP A 315 6.35 9.41 27.37
C ASP A 315 6.43 8.03 28.00
#